data_7d14513f338cfd71c4432c17a79ce16a
#
_entry.id   7d14513f338cfd71c4432c17a79ce16a
#
_cell.length_a   1.000
_cell.length_b   1.000
_cell.length_c   1.000
_cell.angle_alpha   90.00
_cell.angle_beta   90.00
_cell.angle_gamma   90.00
#
_symmetry.space_group_name_H-M   'P 1'
#
loop_
_entity.id
_entity.type
_entity.pdbx_description
1 polymer ?
#
loop_
_entity_poly.entity_id
_entity_poly.type
_entity_poly.pdbx_seq_one_letter_code
_entity_poly.pdbx_strand_id
1 'polypeptide(L)'
;LLDDAAIDFFQLSAAADLRFVLLAKEPGMEVWNDTGSGYMATNDLFYIGPAPFDTHPIWNLVNGASGSVYSISLKLRDLNGVYPDTAPFVLRFTAGQVLPRINIARMDPRHATLSWTTNAVGWELQSAAAGAATNWVTVTNGPGITGSNYSLSISTADTQQFFRLHKR
;
A
#
# COMPACT_ATOMS: atom_id res chain seq x y z
N LEU A 1 22.97 13.08 -18.68
CA LEU A 1 23.03 11.72 -19.19
C LEU A 1 23.64 11.82 -20.60
N LEU A 2 24.71 11.07 -20.85
CA LEU A 2 25.29 10.92 -22.17
C LEU A 2 24.58 9.75 -22.85
N ASP A 3 24.39 9.87 -24.18
CA ASP A 3 23.90 8.75 -24.97
C ASP A 3 24.89 7.60 -24.88
N ASP A 4 24.41 6.41 -24.55
CA ASP A 4 25.20 5.19 -24.49
C ASP A 4 24.49 4.06 -25.24
N ALA A 5 24.85 3.89 -26.50
CA ALA A 5 24.27 2.89 -27.37
C ALA A 5 24.57 1.43 -26.92
N ALA A 6 25.58 1.22 -26.06
CA ALA A 6 25.91 -0.13 -25.58
C ALA A 6 24.94 -0.62 -24.50
N ILE A 7 24.22 0.30 -23.84
CA ILE A 7 23.25 0.01 -22.78
C ILE A 7 21.87 0.62 -23.06
N ASP A 8 21.60 1.01 -24.31
CA ASP A 8 20.34 1.61 -24.78
C ASP A 8 19.88 2.85 -23.97
N PHE A 9 20.82 3.65 -23.45
CA PHE A 9 20.53 4.94 -22.84
C PHE A 9 20.71 6.08 -23.85
N PHE A 10 19.64 6.82 -24.09
CA PHE A 10 19.65 7.97 -24.97
C PHE A 10 19.18 9.21 -24.22
N GLN A 11 19.83 10.32 -24.47
CA GLN A 11 19.41 11.60 -23.91
C GLN A 11 18.18 12.12 -24.68
N LEU A 12 17.14 12.44 -23.93
CA LEU A 12 15.97 13.10 -24.51
C LEU A 12 16.30 14.52 -24.95
N SER A 13 15.70 14.96 -26.05
CA SER A 13 15.86 16.33 -26.54
C SER A 13 15.29 17.34 -25.53
N ALA A 14 16.05 18.40 -25.26
CA ALA A 14 15.57 19.51 -24.44
C ALA A 14 14.41 20.30 -25.08
N ALA A 15 14.15 20.09 -26.38
CA ALA A 15 13.02 20.70 -27.10
C ALA A 15 11.71 19.93 -26.89
N ALA A 16 11.73 18.72 -26.31
CA ALA A 16 10.53 17.94 -26.04
C ALA A 16 9.76 18.50 -24.84
N ASP A 17 8.42 18.56 -24.94
CA ASP A 17 7.50 18.83 -23.82
C ASP A 17 6.74 17.55 -23.47
N LEU A 18 7.35 16.74 -22.61
CA LEU A 18 6.83 15.42 -22.27
C LEU A 18 5.73 15.48 -21.21
N ARG A 19 4.67 14.72 -21.47
CA ARG A 19 3.50 14.59 -20.61
C ARG A 19 3.12 13.13 -20.43
N PHE A 20 2.69 12.74 -19.20
CA PHE A 20 1.84 11.57 -19.07
C PHE A 20 0.42 11.92 -19.47
N VAL A 21 -0.20 11.04 -20.24
CA VAL A 21 -1.64 11.08 -20.52
C VAL A 21 -2.29 9.96 -19.73
N LEU A 22 -3.23 10.28 -18.85
CA LEU A 22 -3.99 9.26 -18.12
C LEU A 22 -5.05 8.67 -19.04
N LEU A 23 -4.91 7.40 -19.42
CA LEU A 23 -5.84 6.72 -20.33
C LEU A 23 -6.98 6.02 -19.58
N ALA A 24 -6.63 5.36 -18.47
CA ALA A 24 -7.59 4.67 -17.61
C ALA A 24 -7.03 4.49 -16.20
N LYS A 25 -7.91 4.37 -15.23
CA LYS A 25 -7.56 4.02 -13.85
C LYS A 25 -8.67 3.15 -13.26
N GLU A 26 -8.31 2.21 -12.41
CA GLU A 26 -9.28 1.42 -11.66
C GLU A 26 -9.98 2.25 -10.59
N PRO A 27 -11.20 1.86 -10.19
CA PRO A 27 -11.91 2.51 -9.09
C PRO A 27 -11.06 2.57 -7.82
N GLY A 28 -11.04 3.73 -7.17
CA GLY A 28 -10.23 3.96 -5.99
C GLY A 28 -8.82 4.46 -6.27
N MET A 29 -8.29 4.31 -7.51
CA MET A 29 -7.03 4.93 -7.90
C MET A 29 -7.21 6.39 -8.25
N GLU A 30 -6.40 7.23 -7.65
CA GLU A 30 -6.35 8.67 -7.88
C GLU A 30 -4.92 9.07 -8.23
N VAL A 31 -4.79 9.96 -9.20
CA VAL A 31 -3.52 10.54 -9.63
C VAL A 31 -3.63 12.05 -9.43
N TRP A 32 -2.77 12.62 -8.59
CA TRP A 32 -2.72 14.07 -8.44
C TRP A 32 -2.25 14.71 -9.74
N ASN A 33 -2.84 15.86 -10.08
CA ASN A 33 -2.33 16.67 -11.18
C ASN A 33 -0.99 17.32 -10.81
N ASP A 34 -0.27 17.81 -11.80
CA ASP A 34 1.04 18.43 -11.64
C ASP A 34 1.04 19.73 -10.81
N THR A 35 -0.12 20.36 -10.66
CA THR A 35 -0.28 21.56 -9.82
C THR A 35 -0.59 21.23 -8.35
N GLY A 36 -0.88 19.96 -8.03
CA GLY A 36 -1.27 19.54 -6.69
C GLY A 36 -2.63 20.07 -6.23
N SER A 37 -3.46 20.58 -7.16
CA SER A 37 -4.75 21.20 -6.85
C SER A 37 -5.95 20.25 -6.94
N GLY A 38 -5.75 19.05 -7.49
CA GLY A 38 -6.81 18.06 -7.67
C GLY A 38 -6.32 16.79 -8.34
N TYR A 39 -7.25 15.92 -8.67
CA TYR A 39 -6.97 14.64 -9.30
C TYR A 39 -7.21 14.69 -10.81
N MET A 40 -6.41 13.92 -11.54
CA MET A 40 -6.53 13.79 -12.99
C MET A 40 -7.79 13.01 -13.38
N ALA A 41 -8.50 13.52 -14.37
CA ALA A 41 -9.49 12.79 -15.14
C ALA A 41 -8.84 12.03 -16.29
N THR A 42 -9.59 11.12 -16.92
CA THR A 42 -9.15 10.43 -18.14
C THR A 42 -8.88 11.47 -19.26
N ASN A 43 -7.76 11.31 -19.95
CA ASN A 43 -7.16 12.19 -20.96
C ASN A 43 -6.51 13.46 -20.41
N ASP A 44 -6.49 13.69 -19.11
CA ASP A 44 -5.68 14.76 -18.54
C ASP A 44 -4.18 14.48 -18.75
N LEU A 45 -3.44 15.59 -18.80
CA LEU A 45 -2.00 15.61 -19.02
C LEU A 45 -1.30 15.96 -17.71
N PHE A 46 -0.28 15.20 -17.37
CA PHE A 46 0.62 15.49 -16.24
C PHE A 46 1.98 15.94 -16.80
N TYR A 47 2.42 17.11 -16.41
CA TYR A 47 3.71 17.65 -16.85
C TYR A 47 4.88 16.90 -16.23
N ILE A 48 5.76 16.38 -17.07
CA ILE A 48 6.98 15.71 -16.64
C ILE A 48 8.15 16.71 -16.62
N GLY A 49 8.19 17.62 -17.58
CA GLY A 49 9.23 18.63 -17.73
C GLY A 49 10.15 18.37 -18.92
N PRO A 50 11.05 19.34 -19.23
CA PRO A 50 12.13 19.13 -20.19
C PRO A 50 13.22 18.25 -19.58
N ALA A 51 13.95 17.53 -20.42
CA ALA A 51 15.10 16.75 -19.95
C ALA A 51 16.27 17.67 -19.54
N PRO A 52 17.05 17.31 -18.48
CA PRO A 52 16.81 16.23 -17.54
C PRO A 52 15.71 16.57 -16.54
N PHE A 53 14.83 15.61 -16.25
CA PHE A 53 13.73 15.82 -15.32
C PHE A 53 13.77 14.79 -14.18
N ASP A 54 13.24 15.21 -13.03
CA ASP A 54 12.98 14.35 -11.87
C ASP A 54 11.59 14.72 -11.35
N THR A 55 10.60 13.96 -11.76
CA THR A 55 9.19 14.23 -11.48
C THR A 55 8.54 13.02 -10.85
N HIS A 56 7.93 13.22 -9.71
CA HIS A 56 7.29 12.17 -8.92
C HIS A 56 5.77 12.35 -8.91
N PRO A 57 5.01 11.71 -9.81
CA PRO A 57 3.56 11.71 -9.72
C PRO A 57 3.10 11.11 -8.38
N ILE A 58 2.13 11.73 -7.73
CA ILE A 58 1.54 11.22 -6.50
C ILE A 58 0.36 10.32 -6.86
N TRP A 59 0.45 9.06 -6.43
CA TRP A 59 -0.56 8.05 -6.59
C TRP A 59 -1.27 7.85 -5.26
N ASN A 60 -2.59 7.92 -5.24
CA ASN A 60 -3.41 7.68 -4.06
C ASN A 60 -4.36 6.52 -4.32
N LEU A 61 -4.54 5.66 -3.33
CA LEU A 61 -5.49 4.56 -3.37
C LEU A 61 -6.49 4.72 -2.23
N VAL A 62 -7.72 5.07 -2.58
CA VAL A 62 -8.81 5.26 -1.63
C VAL A 62 -9.53 3.94 -1.40
N ASN A 63 -9.60 3.52 -0.15
CA ASN A 63 -10.28 2.28 0.27
C ASN A 63 -9.78 1.01 -0.43
N GLY A 64 -8.51 0.94 -0.76
CA GLY A 64 -7.92 -0.24 -1.38
C GLY A 64 -7.99 -1.47 -0.49
N ALA A 65 -8.47 -2.58 -1.05
CA ALA A 65 -8.47 -3.86 -0.34
C ALA A 65 -7.04 -4.37 -0.20
N SER A 66 -6.65 -4.72 1.02
CA SER A 66 -5.31 -5.23 1.34
C SER A 66 -4.92 -6.42 0.45
N GLY A 67 -3.78 -6.35 -0.17
CA GLY A 67 -3.26 -7.38 -1.07
C GLY A 67 -3.85 -7.38 -2.48
N SER A 68 -4.85 -6.54 -2.76
CA SER A 68 -5.39 -6.38 -4.12
C SER A 68 -4.42 -5.58 -4.99
N VAL A 69 -4.44 -5.86 -6.30
CA VAL A 69 -3.66 -5.14 -7.30
C VAL A 69 -4.57 -4.18 -8.03
N TYR A 70 -4.12 -2.95 -8.17
CA TYR A 70 -4.79 -1.87 -8.89
C TYR A 70 -3.92 -1.41 -10.04
N SER A 71 -4.53 -0.95 -11.11
CA SER A 71 -3.81 -0.55 -12.31
C SER A 71 -4.20 0.83 -12.81
N ILE A 72 -3.23 1.47 -13.46
CA ILE A 72 -3.38 2.74 -14.18
C ILE A 72 -2.76 2.55 -15.56
N SER A 73 -3.48 2.93 -16.60
CA SER A 73 -2.98 2.94 -17.97
C SER A 73 -2.59 4.35 -18.39
N LEU A 74 -1.40 4.48 -18.90
CA LEU A 74 -0.77 5.74 -19.30
C LEU A 74 -0.17 5.62 -20.69
N LYS A 75 0.10 6.76 -21.32
CA LYS A 75 1.08 6.88 -22.40
C LYS A 75 1.90 8.16 -22.21
N LEU A 76 3.05 8.23 -22.85
CA LEU A 76 3.79 9.49 -23.00
C LEU A 76 3.36 10.19 -24.28
N ARG A 77 3.25 11.50 -24.19
CA ARG A 77 3.01 12.42 -25.30
C ARG A 77 4.01 13.56 -25.23
N ASP A 78 4.53 13.91 -26.37
CA ASP A 78 5.30 15.13 -26.55
C ASP A 78 4.45 16.20 -27.22
N LEU A 79 4.18 17.29 -26.51
CA LEU A 79 3.36 18.38 -27.05
C LEU A 79 4.07 19.18 -28.12
N ASN A 80 5.41 19.15 -28.15
CA ASN A 80 6.20 19.83 -29.18
C ASN A 80 6.43 18.97 -30.45
N GLY A 81 6.01 17.69 -30.41
CA GLY A 81 6.07 16.80 -31.56
C GLY A 81 7.49 16.37 -31.97
N VAL A 82 8.47 16.49 -31.06
CA VAL A 82 9.82 15.95 -31.26
C VAL A 82 9.80 14.43 -31.32
N TYR A 83 8.93 13.82 -30.52
CA TYR A 83 8.74 12.38 -30.43
C TYR A 83 7.27 12.00 -30.67
N PRO A 84 7.00 10.85 -31.30
CA PRO A 84 5.64 10.33 -31.39
C PRO A 84 5.12 9.89 -30.01
N ASP A 85 3.79 9.81 -29.86
CA ASP A 85 3.17 9.20 -28.66
C ASP A 85 3.68 7.76 -28.49
N THR A 86 3.93 7.36 -27.24
CA THR A 86 4.25 5.95 -26.96
C THR A 86 3.02 5.07 -27.11
N ALA A 87 3.23 3.77 -27.28
CA ALA A 87 2.18 2.80 -27.00
C ALA A 87 1.73 2.94 -25.52
N PRO A 88 0.46 2.64 -25.21
CA PRO A 88 -0.01 2.58 -23.83
C PRO A 88 0.79 1.58 -22.98
N PHE A 89 1.07 1.94 -21.74
CA PHE A 89 1.65 1.05 -20.74
C PHE A 89 0.86 1.09 -19.44
N VAL A 90 1.01 0.05 -18.63
CA VAL A 90 0.24 -0.13 -17.40
C VAL A 90 1.17 -0.17 -16.20
N LEU A 91 0.92 0.69 -15.23
CA LEU A 91 1.49 0.60 -13.90
C LEU A 91 0.56 -0.21 -13.00
N ARG A 92 1.12 -1.11 -12.20
CA ARG A 92 0.39 -1.92 -11.23
C ARG A 92 0.87 -1.61 -9.83
N PHE A 93 -0.09 -1.41 -8.93
CA PHE A 93 0.14 -1.10 -7.52
C PHE A 93 -0.52 -2.18 -6.68
N THR A 94 0.22 -2.79 -5.79
CA THR A 94 -0.37 -3.69 -4.80
C THR A 94 -0.71 -2.89 -3.55
N ALA A 95 -1.99 -2.89 -3.14
CA ALA A 95 -2.38 -2.29 -1.88
C ALA A 95 -1.62 -2.97 -0.74
N GLY A 96 -0.87 -2.18 0.03
CA GLY A 96 -0.08 -2.69 1.14
C GLY A 96 -0.97 -3.45 2.13
N GLN A 97 -0.46 -4.55 2.66
CA GLN A 97 -1.11 -5.20 3.79
C GLN A 97 -0.92 -4.32 5.02
N VAL A 98 -2.01 -3.78 5.54
CA VAL A 98 -1.98 -3.23 6.90
C VAL A 98 -1.84 -4.42 7.83
N LEU A 99 -0.64 -4.61 8.37
CA LEU A 99 -0.41 -5.66 9.35
C LEU A 99 -1.26 -5.34 10.60
N PRO A 100 -2.15 -6.25 11.01
CA PRO A 100 -2.95 -6.02 12.19
C PRO A 100 -2.04 -5.94 13.43
N ARG A 101 -2.38 -5.04 14.34
CA ARG A 101 -1.68 -4.88 15.62
C ARG A 101 -2.55 -5.37 16.76
N ILE A 102 -1.95 -6.04 17.72
CA ILE A 102 -2.60 -6.36 18.98
C ILE A 102 -2.42 -5.16 19.90
N ASN A 103 -3.55 -4.68 20.44
CA ASN A 103 -3.56 -3.76 21.56
C ASN A 103 -3.81 -4.55 22.84
N ILE A 104 -3.12 -4.19 23.91
CA ILE A 104 -3.31 -4.78 25.24
C ILE A 104 -3.78 -3.66 26.17
N ALA A 105 -4.94 -3.86 26.78
CA ALA A 105 -5.47 -2.95 27.79
C ALA A 105 -5.67 -3.73 29.10
N ARG A 106 -5.09 -3.22 30.20
CA ARG A 106 -5.31 -3.80 31.51
C ARG A 106 -6.73 -3.46 31.98
N MET A 107 -7.48 -4.47 32.40
CA MET A 107 -8.83 -4.32 32.93
C MET A 107 -8.84 -4.20 34.45
N ASP A 108 -8.09 -5.07 35.09
CA ASP A 108 -7.91 -5.15 36.55
C ASP A 108 -6.55 -5.80 36.86
N PRO A 109 -6.19 -6.01 38.15
CA PRO A 109 -4.91 -6.65 38.52
C PRO A 109 -4.70 -8.08 38.00
N ARG A 110 -5.79 -8.75 37.56
CA ARG A 110 -5.76 -10.16 37.13
C ARG A 110 -6.19 -10.39 35.71
N HIS A 111 -6.67 -9.35 35.01
CA HIS A 111 -7.17 -9.49 33.66
C HIS A 111 -6.67 -8.36 32.74
N ALA A 112 -6.43 -8.72 31.51
CA ALA A 112 -6.19 -7.79 30.39
C ALA A 112 -7.06 -8.18 29.20
N THR A 113 -7.36 -7.20 28.36
CA THR A 113 -8.04 -7.43 27.09
C THR A 113 -7.04 -7.26 25.97
N LEU A 114 -6.97 -8.27 25.10
CA LEU A 114 -6.34 -8.19 23.79
C LEU A 114 -7.37 -7.75 22.78
N SER A 115 -7.02 -6.80 21.92
CA SER A 115 -7.91 -6.40 20.82
C SER A 115 -7.13 -6.15 19.52
N TRP A 116 -7.76 -6.44 18.38
CA TRP A 116 -7.22 -6.18 17.05
C TRP A 116 -8.36 -6.03 16.06
N THR A 117 -8.12 -5.45 14.89
CA THR A 117 -9.17 -5.09 13.93
C THR A 117 -9.79 -6.31 13.28
N THR A 118 -11.12 -6.27 12.98
CA THR A 118 -11.84 -7.36 12.30
C THR A 118 -11.44 -7.53 10.83
N ASN A 119 -10.79 -6.54 10.21
CA ASN A 119 -10.25 -6.67 8.87
C ASN A 119 -8.96 -7.50 8.77
N ALA A 120 -8.48 -8.04 9.90
CA ALA A 120 -7.36 -8.99 9.96
C ALA A 120 -7.76 -10.38 9.45
N VAL A 121 -8.32 -10.45 8.25
CA VAL A 121 -8.78 -11.72 7.64
C VAL A 121 -7.59 -12.63 7.38
N GLY A 122 -7.71 -13.91 7.76
CA GLY A 122 -6.64 -14.91 7.61
C GLY A 122 -5.54 -14.83 8.67
N TRP A 123 -5.73 -14.01 9.72
CA TRP A 123 -4.85 -13.99 10.88
C TRP A 123 -5.46 -14.72 12.06
N GLU A 124 -4.63 -15.42 12.83
CA GLU A 124 -5.01 -16.09 14.06
C GLU A 124 -4.17 -15.59 15.23
N LEU A 125 -4.79 -15.54 16.42
CA LEU A 125 -4.08 -15.24 17.65
C LEU A 125 -3.33 -16.47 18.13
N GLN A 126 -2.06 -16.31 18.40
CA GLN A 126 -1.21 -17.34 19.02
C GLN A 126 -0.62 -16.84 20.33
N SER A 127 -0.40 -17.77 21.26
CA SER A 127 0.28 -17.52 22.52
C SER A 127 1.48 -18.43 22.73
N ALA A 128 2.44 -17.96 23.50
CA ALA A 128 3.58 -18.74 23.97
C ALA A 128 3.89 -18.41 25.43
N ALA A 129 4.30 -19.39 26.20
CA ALA A 129 4.78 -19.18 27.57
C ALA A 129 6.16 -18.51 27.59
N ALA A 130 6.51 -17.84 28.69
CA ALA A 130 7.84 -17.28 28.88
C ALA A 130 8.93 -18.35 28.78
N GLY A 131 10.02 -18.03 28.06
CA GLY A 131 11.12 -18.94 27.82
C GLY A 131 10.91 -19.96 26.69
N ALA A 132 9.69 -20.08 26.14
CA ALA A 132 9.35 -21.00 25.06
C ALA A 132 8.94 -20.24 23.78
N ALA A 133 9.62 -19.16 23.42
CA ALA A 133 9.29 -18.29 22.29
C ALA A 133 9.27 -19.01 20.90
N THR A 134 9.65 -20.28 20.84
CA THR A 134 9.57 -21.13 19.65
C THR A 134 8.28 -21.94 19.58
N ASN A 135 7.58 -22.16 20.69
CA ASN A 135 6.38 -22.99 20.77
C ASN A 135 5.12 -22.12 20.83
N TRP A 136 4.71 -21.64 19.66
CA TRP A 136 3.47 -20.89 19.53
C TRP A 136 2.28 -21.81 19.36
N VAL A 137 1.23 -21.59 20.15
CA VAL A 137 -0.01 -22.36 20.10
C VAL A 137 -1.16 -21.44 19.75
N THR A 138 -2.02 -21.87 18.83
CA THR A 138 -3.22 -21.12 18.45
C THR A 138 -4.16 -21.03 19.67
N VAL A 139 -4.63 -19.81 19.95
CA VAL A 139 -5.60 -19.56 21.00
C VAL A 139 -6.97 -20.00 20.50
N THR A 140 -7.51 -21.08 21.09
CA THR A 140 -8.76 -21.72 20.66
C THR A 140 -10.02 -21.05 21.23
N ASN A 141 -9.88 -20.28 22.31
CA ASN A 141 -10.98 -19.47 22.84
C ASN A 141 -11.23 -18.31 21.88
N GLY A 142 -12.24 -18.46 21.04
CA GLY A 142 -12.56 -17.47 20.01
C GLY A 142 -12.77 -16.07 20.61
N PRO A 143 -12.23 -15.03 19.99
CA PRO A 143 -12.47 -13.66 20.41
C PRO A 143 -13.92 -13.26 20.15
N GLY A 144 -14.49 -12.47 21.04
CA GLY A 144 -15.74 -11.75 20.78
C GLY A 144 -15.51 -10.61 19.78
N ILE A 145 -16.57 -10.08 19.21
CA ILE A 145 -16.52 -8.89 18.35
C ILE A 145 -17.14 -7.73 19.13
N THR A 146 -16.39 -6.63 19.24
CA THR A 146 -16.86 -5.38 19.83
C THR A 146 -16.58 -4.24 18.86
N GLY A 147 -17.64 -3.71 18.24
CA GLY A 147 -17.51 -2.74 17.15
C GLY A 147 -16.73 -3.33 15.95
N SER A 148 -15.66 -2.68 15.53
CA SER A 148 -14.79 -3.11 14.44
C SER A 148 -13.55 -3.91 14.91
N ASN A 149 -13.56 -4.42 16.17
CA ASN A 149 -12.43 -5.14 16.73
C ASN A 149 -12.84 -6.54 17.24
N TYR A 150 -11.93 -7.48 17.06
CA TYR A 150 -11.89 -8.69 17.86
C TYR A 150 -11.43 -8.32 19.26
N SER A 151 -11.99 -8.98 20.28
CA SER A 151 -11.69 -8.74 21.69
C SER A 151 -11.63 -10.05 22.45
N LEU A 152 -10.57 -10.25 23.23
CA LEU A 152 -10.36 -11.44 24.04
C LEU A 152 -9.85 -11.04 25.44
N SER A 153 -10.56 -11.46 26.49
CA SER A 153 -10.07 -11.32 27.87
C SER A 153 -9.09 -12.44 28.20
N ILE A 154 -7.96 -12.09 28.77
CA ILE A 154 -6.93 -13.02 29.22
C ILE A 154 -6.66 -12.84 30.72
N SER A 155 -6.34 -13.95 31.43
CA SER A 155 -5.84 -13.88 32.81
C SER A 155 -4.38 -13.39 32.82
N THR A 156 -4.06 -12.51 33.76
CA THR A 156 -2.71 -12.04 34.03
C THR A 156 -2.22 -12.51 35.41
N ALA A 157 -2.96 -13.44 36.05
CA ALA A 157 -2.66 -13.91 37.41
C ALA A 157 -1.48 -14.89 37.48
N ASP A 158 -1.16 -15.52 36.32
CA ASP A 158 -0.16 -16.56 36.24
C ASP A 158 1.10 -16.12 35.47
N THR A 159 1.85 -17.04 34.97
CA THR A 159 3.14 -16.84 34.30
C THR A 159 3.08 -15.86 33.12
N GLN A 160 4.20 -15.22 32.86
CA GLN A 160 4.39 -14.35 31.70
C GLN A 160 4.03 -15.08 30.40
N GLN A 161 3.19 -14.46 29.58
CA GLN A 161 2.77 -14.96 28.27
C GLN A 161 3.06 -13.93 27.19
N PHE A 162 3.35 -14.43 25.99
CA PHE A 162 3.51 -13.64 24.78
C PHE A 162 2.37 -13.94 23.81
N PHE A 163 1.96 -12.92 23.05
CA PHE A 163 0.90 -13.04 22.07
C PHE A 163 1.36 -12.47 20.72
N ARG A 164 0.93 -13.10 19.64
CA ARG A 164 1.13 -12.59 18.29
C ARG A 164 -0.07 -12.87 17.42
N LEU A 165 -0.23 -12.08 16.34
CA LEU A 165 -1.06 -12.45 15.22
C LEU A 165 -0.17 -13.16 14.20
N HIS A 166 -0.61 -14.30 13.72
CA HIS A 166 0.06 -15.12 12.72
C HIS A 166 -0.85 -15.29 11.51
N LYS A 167 -0.31 -15.07 10.31
CA LYS A 167 -1.06 -15.26 9.07
C LYS A 167 -1.07 -16.75 8.71
N ARG A 168 -2.26 -17.30 8.46
CA ARG A 168 -2.43 -18.68 7.97
C ARG A 168 -1.98 -18.84 6.53
#